data_cea0f32bffc2c94e3ce2a7ee417c8133
#
_entry.id   cea0f32bffc2c94e3ce2a7ee417c8133
#
_cell.length_a   1.000
_cell.length_b   1.000
_cell.length_c   1.000
_cell.angle_alpha   90.00
_cell.angle_beta   90.00
_cell.angle_gamma   90.00
#
_symmetry.space_group_name_H-M   'P 1'
#
loop_
_entity.id
_entity.type
_entity.pdbx_description
1 polymer ?
#
loop_
_entity_poly.entity_id
_entity_poly.type
_entity_poly.pdbx_seq_one_letter_code
_entity_poly.pdbx_strand_id
1 'polypeptide(L)'
;MKKLLFTYNPNSGKGAVKAALSDIISTFTTGGYDVMVHPTCCAGDAIDFISQRGRDFDLIVSSGGDGMLHELAYGMSAGKVDCPCGYIPSGTVNDFASSLNIPKDMQKCAAMIMQEHFQPVDLGRFNGGYFAYISAFGWLTDVSY
;
A
#
# COMPACT_ATOMS: atom_id res chain seq x y z
N MET A 1 8.18 -19.58 2.04
CA MET A 1 8.45 -18.12 2.16
C MET A 1 7.17 -17.37 1.85
N LYS A 2 6.87 -16.36 2.64
CA LYS A 2 5.71 -15.50 2.40
C LYS A 2 5.91 -14.65 1.16
N LYS A 3 4.82 -14.37 0.46
CA LYS A 3 4.85 -13.58 -0.78
C LYS A 3 4.31 -12.18 -0.53
N LEU A 4 5.04 -11.18 -0.99
CA LEU A 4 4.65 -9.78 -0.89
C LEU A 4 4.55 -9.17 -2.28
N LEU A 5 3.42 -8.50 -2.55
CA LEU A 5 3.29 -7.65 -3.73
C LEU A 5 3.63 -6.21 -3.35
N PHE A 6 4.59 -5.63 -4.04
CA PHE A 6 4.88 -4.20 -3.94
C PHE A 6 4.48 -3.51 -5.24
N THR A 7 3.40 -2.76 -5.21
CA THR A 7 2.95 -1.98 -6.36
C THR A 7 3.13 -0.50 -6.10
N TYR A 8 3.55 0.24 -7.13
CA TYR A 8 3.83 1.66 -6.96
C TYR A 8 3.59 2.42 -8.26
N ASN A 9 3.32 3.72 -8.12
CA ASN A 9 3.23 4.63 -9.26
C ASN A 9 4.63 5.21 -9.52
N PRO A 10 5.27 4.86 -10.66
CA PRO A 10 6.64 5.32 -10.94
C PRO A 10 6.76 6.83 -11.12
N ASN A 11 5.66 7.53 -11.38
CA ASN A 11 5.66 8.98 -11.56
C ASN A 11 5.25 9.75 -10.31
N SER A 12 4.89 9.07 -9.24
CA SER A 12 4.50 9.73 -7.99
C SER A 12 5.69 10.41 -7.33
N GLY A 13 5.45 11.60 -6.77
CA GLY A 13 6.47 12.32 -6.01
C GLY A 13 7.75 12.55 -6.80
N LYS A 14 7.65 12.89 -8.08
CA LYS A 14 8.80 13.12 -8.98
C LYS A 14 9.73 11.89 -9.07
N GLY A 15 9.16 10.70 -8.97
CA GLY A 15 9.91 9.46 -9.07
C GLY A 15 10.64 9.07 -7.79
N ALA A 16 10.23 9.57 -6.63
CA ALA A 16 10.89 9.29 -5.36
C ALA A 16 10.94 7.79 -5.04
N VAL A 17 9.91 7.03 -5.42
CA VAL A 17 9.90 5.58 -5.19
C VAL A 17 11.02 4.89 -5.94
N LYS A 18 11.30 5.32 -7.16
CA LYS A 18 12.39 4.73 -7.96
C LYS A 18 13.73 4.85 -7.25
N ALA A 19 13.99 6.00 -6.63
CA ALA A 19 15.23 6.23 -5.90
C ALA A 19 15.34 5.36 -4.64
N ALA A 20 14.23 5.08 -3.98
CA ALA A 20 14.20 4.31 -2.74
C ALA A 20 13.93 2.81 -2.97
N LEU A 21 13.66 2.39 -4.20
CA LEU A 21 13.13 1.06 -4.52
C LEU A 21 14.03 -0.07 -3.99
N SER A 22 15.32 0.03 -4.23
CA SER A 22 16.27 -1.01 -3.80
C SER A 22 16.26 -1.19 -2.28
N ASP A 23 16.24 -0.10 -1.55
CA ASP A 23 16.23 -0.14 -0.08
C ASP A 23 14.92 -0.70 0.46
N ILE A 24 13.80 -0.34 -0.15
CA ILE A 24 12.48 -0.85 0.22
C ILE A 24 12.42 -2.37 0.00
N ILE A 25 12.85 -2.83 -1.18
CA ILE A 25 12.87 -4.25 -1.50
C ILE A 25 13.78 -5.01 -0.51
N SER A 26 14.96 -4.47 -0.22
CA SER A 26 15.88 -5.09 0.74
C SER A 26 15.24 -5.24 2.12
N THR A 27 14.51 -4.23 2.56
CA THR A 27 13.80 -4.28 3.84
C THR A 27 12.78 -5.41 3.86
N PHE A 28 11.99 -5.54 2.81
CA PHE A 28 10.98 -6.61 2.72
C PHE A 28 11.62 -7.99 2.62
N THR A 29 12.67 -8.11 1.84
CA THR A 29 13.39 -9.39 1.68
C THR A 29 14.03 -9.82 3.00
N THR A 30 14.66 -8.89 3.71
CA THR A 30 15.23 -9.15 5.04
C THR A 30 14.13 -9.54 6.04
N GLY A 31 12.93 -9.00 5.88
CA GLY A 31 11.76 -9.36 6.68
C GLY A 31 11.19 -10.74 6.38
N GLY A 32 11.75 -11.48 5.43
CA GLY A 32 11.34 -12.85 5.12
C GLY A 32 10.34 -13.00 3.99
N TYR A 33 10.22 -12.00 3.13
CA TYR A 33 9.27 -12.03 2.01
C TYR A 33 9.95 -12.24 0.67
N ASP A 34 9.28 -13.03 -0.17
CA ASP A 34 9.56 -13.09 -1.60
C ASP A 34 8.77 -11.96 -2.27
N VAL A 35 9.46 -10.99 -2.85
CA VAL A 35 8.87 -9.72 -3.28
C VAL A 35 8.63 -9.72 -4.78
N MET A 36 7.36 -9.55 -5.18
CA MET A 36 7.01 -9.23 -6.56
C MET A 36 6.77 -7.72 -6.67
N VAL A 37 7.43 -7.08 -7.61
CA VAL A 37 7.31 -5.64 -7.85
C VAL A 37 6.46 -5.39 -9.09
N HIS A 38 5.44 -4.55 -8.95
CA HIS A 38 4.55 -4.19 -10.05
C HIS A 38 4.44 -2.67 -10.16
N PRO A 39 5.25 -2.04 -11.01
CA PRO A 39 5.06 -0.62 -11.31
C PRO A 39 3.80 -0.44 -12.14
N THR A 40 2.95 0.51 -11.78
CA THR A 40 1.72 0.76 -12.54
C THR A 40 2.00 1.52 -13.82
N CYS A 41 1.25 1.23 -14.87
CA CYS A 41 1.41 1.88 -16.18
C CYS A 41 0.32 2.92 -16.48
N CYS A 42 -0.78 2.88 -15.77
CA CYS A 42 -1.90 3.80 -15.97
C CYS A 42 -2.84 3.79 -14.75
N ALA A 43 -3.76 4.74 -14.72
CA ALA A 43 -4.79 4.76 -13.69
C ALA A 43 -5.65 3.49 -13.78
N GLY A 44 -5.94 2.89 -12.63
CA GLY A 44 -6.70 1.65 -12.56
C GLY A 44 -5.88 0.38 -12.65
N ASP A 45 -4.62 0.46 -13.04
CA ASP A 45 -3.76 -0.72 -13.19
C ASP A 45 -3.62 -1.49 -11.88
N ALA A 46 -3.40 -0.81 -10.77
CA ALA A 46 -3.29 -1.47 -9.47
C ALA A 46 -4.61 -2.14 -9.07
N ILE A 47 -5.75 -1.53 -9.38
CA ILE A 47 -7.06 -2.15 -9.13
C ILE A 47 -7.16 -3.48 -9.87
N ASP A 48 -6.85 -3.47 -11.16
CA ASP A 48 -6.95 -4.66 -11.99
C ASP A 48 -6.01 -5.76 -11.51
N PHE A 49 -4.76 -5.42 -11.26
CA PHE A 49 -3.76 -6.39 -10.83
C PHE A 49 -4.12 -7.00 -9.48
N ILE A 50 -4.46 -6.18 -8.50
CA ILE A 50 -4.78 -6.64 -7.15
C ILE A 50 -6.08 -7.46 -7.16
N SER A 51 -7.11 -7.03 -7.87
CA SER A 51 -8.38 -7.76 -7.90
C SER A 51 -8.24 -9.14 -8.54
N GLN A 52 -7.34 -9.28 -9.52
CA GLN A 52 -7.13 -10.54 -10.22
C GLN A 52 -6.14 -11.46 -9.50
N ARG A 53 -5.08 -10.91 -8.92
CA ARG A 53 -3.96 -11.68 -8.40
C ARG A 53 -3.65 -11.46 -6.91
N GLY A 54 -4.37 -10.56 -6.25
CA GLY A 54 -4.06 -10.24 -4.86
C GLY A 54 -4.10 -11.42 -3.90
N ARG A 55 -4.93 -12.41 -4.20
CA ARG A 55 -5.04 -13.61 -3.36
C ARG A 55 -3.80 -14.50 -3.37
N ASP A 56 -2.90 -14.29 -4.34
CA ASP A 56 -1.65 -15.04 -4.42
C ASP A 56 -0.62 -14.58 -3.38
N PHE A 57 -0.89 -13.48 -2.69
CA PHE A 57 0.07 -12.83 -1.80
C PHE A 57 -0.36 -12.88 -0.33
N ASP A 58 0.63 -12.87 0.54
CA ASP A 58 0.43 -12.83 2.00
C ASP A 58 0.40 -11.40 2.53
N LEU A 59 0.95 -10.46 1.75
CA LEU A 59 0.97 -9.03 2.10
C LEU A 59 1.00 -8.22 0.80
N ILE A 60 0.22 -7.15 0.74
CA ILE A 60 0.22 -6.23 -0.39
C ILE A 60 0.60 -4.85 0.11
N VAL A 61 1.65 -4.27 -0.47
CA VAL A 61 2.11 -2.93 -0.14
C VAL A 61 1.99 -2.05 -1.38
N SER A 62 1.39 -0.88 -1.20
CA SER A 62 1.24 0.10 -2.27
C SER A 62 2.00 1.38 -1.92
N SER A 63 2.60 2.01 -2.92
CA SER A 63 3.28 3.30 -2.74
C SER A 63 2.86 4.27 -3.82
N GLY A 64 2.50 5.47 -3.40
CA GLY A 64 2.04 6.52 -4.29
C GLY A 64 1.37 7.63 -3.51
N GLY A 65 0.56 8.42 -4.20
CA GLY A 65 -0.30 9.42 -3.58
C GLY A 65 -1.64 8.82 -3.16
N ASP A 66 -2.60 9.72 -2.89
CA ASP A 66 -3.92 9.31 -2.42
C ASP A 66 -4.67 8.45 -3.46
N GLY A 67 -4.40 8.67 -4.75
CA GLY A 67 -4.98 7.83 -5.81
C GLY A 67 -4.53 6.37 -5.71
N MET A 68 -3.27 6.11 -5.41
CA MET A 68 -2.77 4.74 -5.23
C MET A 68 -3.36 4.09 -3.99
N LEU A 69 -3.57 4.86 -2.94
CA LEU A 69 -4.22 4.36 -1.75
C LEU A 69 -5.66 3.92 -2.05
N HIS A 70 -6.38 4.72 -2.84
CA HIS A 70 -7.72 4.38 -3.30
C HIS A 70 -7.71 3.11 -4.15
N GLU A 71 -6.76 2.98 -5.07
CA GLU A 71 -6.65 1.79 -5.93
C GLU A 71 -6.33 0.53 -5.12
N LEU A 72 -5.48 0.64 -4.10
CA LEU A 72 -5.20 -0.47 -3.20
C LEU A 72 -6.48 -0.96 -2.51
N ALA A 73 -7.22 -0.05 -1.92
CA ALA A 73 -8.45 -0.37 -1.22
C ALA A 73 -9.50 -0.97 -2.16
N TYR A 74 -9.69 -0.34 -3.31
CA TYR A 74 -10.65 -0.80 -4.31
C TYR A 74 -10.29 -2.19 -4.83
N GLY A 75 -9.03 -2.40 -5.20
CA GLY A 75 -8.56 -3.69 -5.73
C GLY A 75 -8.71 -4.81 -4.73
N MET A 76 -8.40 -4.56 -3.47
CA MET A 76 -8.56 -5.56 -2.42
C MET A 76 -10.01 -5.92 -2.18
N SER A 77 -10.90 -4.94 -2.17
CA SER A 77 -12.35 -5.19 -2.03
C SER A 77 -12.92 -5.93 -3.21
N ALA A 78 -12.62 -5.47 -4.43
CA ALA A 78 -13.15 -6.08 -5.65
C ALA A 78 -12.67 -7.52 -5.83
N GLY A 79 -11.42 -7.80 -5.46
CA GLY A 79 -10.84 -9.14 -5.54
C GLY A 79 -11.14 -10.02 -4.34
N LYS A 80 -11.82 -9.51 -3.33
CA LYS A 80 -12.05 -10.20 -2.05
C LYS A 80 -10.74 -10.74 -1.48
N VAL A 81 -9.74 -9.87 -1.44
CA VAL A 81 -8.40 -10.19 -0.94
C VAL A 81 -8.39 -10.03 0.57
N ASP A 82 -7.93 -11.06 1.26
CA ASP A 82 -8.04 -11.16 2.72
C ASP A 82 -6.72 -10.91 3.45
N CYS A 83 -5.64 -10.76 2.72
CA CYS A 83 -4.34 -10.55 3.35
C CYS A 83 -4.20 -9.11 3.87
N PRO A 84 -3.29 -8.87 4.83
CA PRO A 84 -2.97 -7.51 5.24
C PRO A 84 -2.44 -6.66 4.10
N CYS A 85 -2.55 -5.34 4.24
CA CYS A 85 -1.97 -4.41 3.29
C CYS A 85 -1.21 -3.31 4.00
N GLY A 86 -0.28 -2.71 3.29
CA GLY A 86 0.49 -1.57 3.76
C GLY A 86 0.51 -0.46 2.72
N TYR A 87 0.78 0.76 3.16
CA TYR A 87 0.84 1.91 2.29
C TYR A 87 2.06 2.76 2.63
N ILE A 88 2.84 3.10 1.60
CA ILE A 88 4.00 3.98 1.71
C ILE A 88 3.71 5.26 0.93
N PRO A 89 3.46 6.41 1.59
CA PRO A 89 3.18 7.65 0.90
C PRO A 89 4.41 8.12 0.11
N SER A 90 4.21 8.44 -1.16
CA SER A 90 5.24 8.94 -2.05
C SER A 90 4.74 10.02 -3.01
N GLY A 91 3.48 10.44 -2.87
CA GLY A 91 2.92 11.52 -3.67
C GLY A 91 3.44 12.88 -3.23
N THR A 92 3.24 13.88 -4.09
CA THR A 92 3.61 15.27 -3.79
C THR A 92 2.75 15.83 -2.65
N VAL A 93 1.46 15.49 -2.65
CA VAL A 93 0.51 15.87 -1.60
C VAL A 93 -0.08 14.58 -1.04
N ASN A 94 0.29 14.26 0.18
CA ASN A 94 -0.19 13.04 0.85
C ASN A 94 -1.11 13.46 1.99
N ASP A 95 -2.29 14.01 1.65
CA ASP A 95 -3.22 14.56 2.63
C ASP A 95 -3.62 13.54 3.69
N PHE A 96 -3.93 12.34 3.23
CA PHE A 96 -4.34 11.26 4.14
C PHE A 96 -3.20 10.87 5.09
N ALA A 97 -1.99 10.68 4.53
CA ALA A 97 -0.83 10.32 5.33
C ALA A 97 -0.48 11.42 6.33
N SER A 98 -0.57 12.70 5.92
CA SER A 98 -0.30 13.82 6.79
C SER A 98 -1.29 13.90 7.95
N SER A 99 -2.56 13.65 7.69
CA SER A 99 -3.60 13.66 8.73
C SER A 99 -3.41 12.57 9.78
N LEU A 100 -2.73 11.48 9.42
CA LEU A 100 -2.50 10.34 10.29
C LEU A 100 -1.07 10.30 10.86
N ASN A 101 -0.28 11.34 10.63
CA ASN A 101 1.11 11.41 11.07
C ASN A 101 1.99 10.26 10.57
N ILE A 102 1.70 9.75 9.38
CA ILE A 102 2.53 8.73 8.75
C ILE A 102 3.87 9.37 8.36
N PRO A 103 5.01 8.73 8.64
CA PRO A 103 6.31 9.27 8.26
C PRO A 103 6.42 9.51 6.77
N LYS A 104 7.10 10.59 6.37
CA LYS A 104 7.39 10.87 4.97
C LYS A 104 8.54 10.03 4.44
N ASP A 105 9.36 9.48 5.32
CA ASP A 105 10.49 8.65 4.95
C ASP A 105 9.97 7.25 4.55
N MET A 106 10.12 6.92 3.28
CA MET A 106 9.64 5.66 2.74
C MET A 106 10.31 4.44 3.38
N GLN A 107 11.58 4.55 3.71
CA GLN A 107 12.32 3.47 4.35
C GLN A 107 11.79 3.19 5.76
N LYS A 108 11.45 4.24 6.52
CA LYS A 108 10.81 4.07 7.82
C LYS A 108 9.45 3.40 7.71
N CYS A 109 8.66 3.78 6.70
CA CYS A 109 7.38 3.14 6.44
C CYS A 109 7.54 1.65 6.15
N ALA A 110 8.50 1.29 5.30
CA ALA A 110 8.78 -0.10 4.98
C ALA A 110 9.18 -0.90 6.23
N ALA A 111 10.04 -0.34 7.06
CA ALA A 111 10.46 -0.97 8.31
C ALA A 111 9.29 -1.18 9.27
N MET A 112 8.40 -0.20 9.37
CA MET A 112 7.21 -0.30 10.21
C MET A 112 6.25 -1.38 9.73
N ILE A 113 6.07 -1.51 8.42
CA ILE A 113 5.24 -2.57 7.83
C ILE A 113 5.79 -3.95 8.22
N MET A 114 7.11 -4.11 8.27
CA MET A 114 7.74 -5.37 8.64
C MET A 114 7.54 -5.76 10.11
N GLN A 115 7.08 -4.84 10.96
CA GLN A 115 6.68 -5.18 12.33
C GLN A 115 5.36 -5.97 12.38
N GLU A 116 4.60 -5.96 11.31
CA GLU A 116 3.37 -6.76 11.14
C GLU A 116 2.27 -6.48 12.19
N HIS A 117 2.21 -5.26 12.72
CA HIS A 117 1.17 -4.84 13.64
C HIS A 117 -0.02 -4.25 12.86
N PHE A 118 -0.73 -5.10 12.14
CA PHE A 118 -1.83 -4.67 11.28
C PHE A 118 -3.12 -4.47 12.08
N GLN A 119 -3.90 -3.48 11.68
CA GLN A 119 -5.18 -3.14 12.29
C GLN A 119 -6.33 -3.34 11.30
N PRO A 120 -7.51 -3.75 11.76
CA PRO A 120 -8.69 -3.80 10.89
C PRO A 120 -9.03 -2.42 10.34
N VAL A 121 -9.55 -2.40 9.11
CA VAL A 121 -9.90 -1.16 8.41
C VAL A 121 -11.30 -1.26 7.86
N ASP A 122 -12.09 -0.22 8.06
CA ASP A 122 -13.41 -0.10 7.47
C ASP A 122 -13.30 0.48 6.06
N LEU A 123 -13.97 -0.19 5.10
CA LEU A 123 -14.08 0.29 3.74
C LEU A 123 -15.45 0.91 3.53
N GLY A 124 -15.46 2.17 3.08
CA GLY A 124 -16.69 2.82 2.66
C GLY A 124 -17.03 2.46 1.22
N ARG A 125 -18.32 2.35 0.92
CA ARG A 125 -18.80 2.15 -0.44
C ARG A 125 -19.69 3.33 -0.83
N PHE A 126 -19.33 3.99 -1.94
CA PHE A 126 -20.04 5.17 -2.41
C PHE A 126 -20.14 5.14 -3.93
N ASN A 127 -21.37 5.31 -4.46
CA ASN A 127 -21.63 5.33 -5.91
C ASN A 127 -21.06 4.13 -6.67
N GLY A 128 -21.11 2.94 -6.08
CA GLY A 128 -20.59 1.73 -6.71
C GLY A 128 -19.07 1.56 -6.63
N GLY A 129 -18.37 2.55 -6.10
CA GLY A 129 -16.94 2.45 -5.83
C GLY A 129 -16.67 2.21 -4.36
N TYR A 130 -15.42 1.94 -4.04
CA TYR A 130 -14.97 1.76 -2.67
C TYR A 130 -14.04 2.91 -2.30
N PHE A 131 -14.11 3.36 -1.07
CA PHE A 131 -13.10 4.24 -0.52
C PHE A 131 -12.64 3.69 0.82
N ALA A 132 -11.40 3.97 1.17
CA ALA A 132 -10.85 3.51 2.42
C ALA A 132 -10.06 4.62 3.09
N TYR A 133 -10.20 4.68 4.40
CA TYR A 133 -9.23 5.31 5.25
C TYR A 133 -8.41 4.17 5.83
N ILE A 134 -7.23 3.95 5.31
CA ILE A 134 -6.45 2.78 5.65
C ILE A 134 -5.65 3.04 6.90
N SER A 135 -5.79 2.15 7.86
CA SER A 135 -4.88 2.05 8.99
C SER A 135 -4.41 0.60 9.11
N ALA A 136 -3.82 0.08 8.03
CA ALA A 136 -3.32 -1.28 8.03
C ALA A 136 -1.95 -1.40 8.68
N PHE A 137 -1.51 -0.37 9.38
CA PHE A 137 -0.17 -0.27 9.94
C PHE A 137 -0.23 -0.19 11.45
N GLY A 138 0.71 -0.82 12.13
CA GLY A 138 0.71 -0.90 13.59
C GLY A 138 0.83 0.44 14.31
N TRP A 139 1.28 1.49 13.62
CA TRP A 139 1.37 2.82 14.22
C TRP A 139 0.10 3.64 14.04
N LEU A 140 -0.87 3.14 13.32
CA LEU A 140 -2.17 3.79 13.15
C LEU A 140 -3.13 3.19 14.14
N THR A 141 -3.31 3.87 15.26
CA THR A 141 -4.28 3.45 16.26
C THR A 141 -5.49 4.37 16.19
N ASP A 142 -6.66 3.78 16.36
CA ASP A 142 -7.92 4.51 16.58
C ASP A 142 -8.34 5.45 15.46
N VAL A 143 -8.31 4.96 14.23
CA VAL A 143 -9.00 5.67 13.14
C VAL A 143 -10.46 5.27 13.22
N SER A 144 -11.28 6.14 13.80
CA SER A 144 -12.74 5.93 13.87
C SER A 144 -13.44 6.88 12.92
N TYR A 145 -14.46 6.41 12.27
CA TYR A 145 -15.29 7.17 11.33
C TYR A 145 -16.74 7.17 11.76
#